data_4f7c8ee2f90e3a7ec080eaf556cf7114
#
_entry.id   4f7c8ee2f90e3a7ec080eaf556cf7114
#
_cell.length_a   1.000
_cell.length_b   1.000
_cell.length_c   1.000
_cell.angle_alpha   90.00
_cell.angle_beta   90.00
_cell.angle_gamma   90.00
#
_symmetry.space_group_name_H-M   'P 1'
#
loop_
_entity.id
_entity.type
_entity.pdbx_description
1 polymer ?
#
loop_
_entity_poly.entity_id
_entity_poly.type
_entity_poly.pdbx_seq_one_letter_code
_entity_poly.pdbx_strand_id
1 'polypeptide(L)'
;IFTSSKTVTTKEYFSRKNMTDKIIDILGSLGFSKMESLVYCALVPEEKMGGYQIAKKLNAPRPSVYSALENLLKKECITSIPGSTAEYQAVPPDILIDEISKKYSDNAAKAKEMLKELKSPISTQERFVNIEGKNKLISVVNKLISAAKKEIVFNCSMPLEYFKEALLLAAERKVRIVLFSWKNLDTLGIPLEFFCGFDGTDCCPEQRILLVSDMAHCIVGSNDRAVFFPHRPHHKIQKLPDGENDFLGMTSDNRLIVNLVSEHIHFDIYLQKLRKKFNRDIISKDICIGTLMEKGI
;
A
#
# COMPACT_ATOMS: atom_id res chain seq x y z
N ILE A 1 5.57 -57.50 17.33
CA ILE A 1 4.79 -56.38 16.79
C ILE A 1 5.62 -55.13 16.98
N PHE A 2 6.26 -54.70 15.88
CA PHE A 2 7.20 -53.58 15.88
C PHE A 2 6.39 -52.27 15.73
N THR A 3 6.48 -51.41 16.74
CA THR A 3 6.04 -50.02 16.62
C THR A 3 7.12 -49.18 15.93
N SER A 4 6.88 -48.80 14.68
CA SER A 4 7.76 -47.95 13.90
C SER A 4 7.69 -46.49 14.43
N SER A 5 8.69 -46.10 15.21
CA SER A 5 8.93 -44.70 15.55
C SER A 5 9.52 -43.99 14.30
N LYS A 6 8.73 -43.17 13.61
CA LYS A 6 9.22 -42.32 12.51
C LYS A 6 10.22 -41.31 13.10
N THR A 7 11.51 -41.53 12.88
CA THR A 7 12.57 -40.56 13.14
C THR A 7 12.39 -39.38 12.18
N VAL A 8 11.94 -38.24 12.71
CA VAL A 8 11.85 -36.98 11.96
C VAL A 8 13.27 -36.54 11.60
N THR A 9 13.54 -36.33 10.31
CA THR A 9 14.85 -35.88 9.86
C THR A 9 15.14 -34.46 10.34
N THR A 10 16.43 -34.15 10.60
CA THR A 10 16.86 -32.80 11.05
C THR A 10 16.33 -31.69 10.14
N LYS A 11 16.25 -31.95 8.84
CA LYS A 11 15.72 -31.01 7.84
C LYS A 11 14.21 -30.74 8.01
N GLU A 12 13.43 -31.75 8.34
CA GLU A 12 11.99 -31.63 8.63
C GLU A 12 11.76 -30.91 9.96
N TYR A 13 12.59 -31.12 10.96
CA TYR A 13 12.53 -30.41 12.23
C TYR A 13 12.76 -28.89 12.04
N PHE A 14 13.82 -28.50 11.32
CA PHE A 14 14.10 -27.08 11.02
C PHE A 14 13.02 -26.44 10.15
N SER A 15 12.47 -27.18 9.20
CA SER A 15 11.38 -26.69 8.35
C SER A 15 10.10 -26.42 9.16
N ARG A 16 9.72 -27.34 10.05
CA ARG A 16 8.55 -27.18 10.94
C ARG A 16 8.74 -26.04 11.93
N LYS A 17 9.94 -25.86 12.49
CA LYS A 17 10.22 -24.76 13.41
C LYS A 17 10.08 -23.41 12.72
N ASN A 18 10.66 -23.22 11.53
CA ASN A 18 10.52 -21.99 10.75
C ASN A 18 9.08 -21.72 10.36
N MET A 19 8.28 -22.75 10.08
CA MET A 19 6.86 -22.60 9.77
C MET A 19 6.07 -22.17 11.01
N THR A 20 6.35 -22.75 12.16
CA THR A 20 5.70 -22.38 13.43
C THR A 20 6.01 -20.95 13.82
N ASP A 21 7.25 -20.48 13.69
CA ASP A 21 7.63 -19.09 13.98
C ASP A 21 6.85 -18.11 13.08
N LYS A 22 6.74 -18.39 11.79
CA LYS A 22 5.93 -17.58 10.87
C LYS A 22 4.43 -17.55 11.23
N ILE A 23 3.88 -18.69 11.64
CA ILE A 23 2.47 -18.77 12.07
C ILE A 23 2.26 -17.92 13.33
N ILE A 24 3.20 -17.93 14.29
CA ILE A 24 3.13 -17.12 15.50
C ILE A 24 3.12 -15.64 15.17
N ASP A 25 3.98 -15.19 14.24
CA ASP A 25 4.02 -13.78 13.80
C ASP A 25 2.72 -13.37 13.13
N ILE A 26 2.15 -14.22 12.26
CA ILE A 26 0.87 -13.96 11.60
C ILE A 26 -0.27 -13.89 12.63
N LEU A 27 -0.38 -14.86 13.54
CA LEU A 27 -1.38 -14.84 14.61
C LEU A 27 -1.21 -13.63 15.52
N GLY A 28 0.04 -13.19 15.75
CA GLY A 28 0.34 -11.95 16.46
C GLY A 28 -0.30 -10.73 15.80
N SER A 29 -0.27 -10.63 14.48
CA SER A 29 -0.93 -9.56 13.73
C SER A 29 -2.47 -9.62 13.81
N LEU A 30 -3.02 -10.78 14.13
CA LEU A 30 -4.44 -11.01 14.39
C LEU A 30 -4.84 -10.84 15.87
N GLY A 31 -3.95 -10.30 16.71
CA GLY A 31 -4.23 -9.98 18.11
C GLY A 31 -4.03 -11.11 19.11
N PHE A 32 -3.26 -12.14 18.74
CA PHE A 32 -2.83 -13.18 19.68
C PHE A 32 -1.52 -12.77 20.35
N SER A 33 -1.39 -13.04 21.63
CA SER A 33 -0.08 -12.99 22.27
C SER A 33 0.77 -14.19 21.81
N LYS A 34 2.09 -14.09 21.98
CA LYS A 34 3.01 -15.19 21.62
C LYS A 34 2.64 -16.51 22.32
N MET A 35 2.24 -16.45 23.60
CA MET A 35 1.84 -17.64 24.34
C MET A 35 0.51 -18.21 23.87
N GLU A 36 -0.46 -17.37 23.56
CA GLU A 36 -1.74 -17.77 22.97
C GLU A 36 -1.53 -18.48 21.63
N SER A 37 -0.68 -17.93 20.75
CA SER A 37 -0.33 -18.54 19.47
C SER A 37 0.31 -19.92 19.66
N LEU A 38 1.26 -20.05 20.60
CA LEU A 38 1.91 -21.32 20.90
C LEU A 38 0.92 -22.36 21.42
N VAL A 39 0.03 -21.99 22.34
CA VAL A 39 -0.98 -22.86 22.91
C VAL A 39 -1.97 -23.32 21.84
N TYR A 40 -2.46 -22.41 21.01
CA TYR A 40 -3.36 -22.73 19.92
C TYR A 40 -2.71 -23.67 18.90
N CYS A 41 -1.48 -23.38 18.46
CA CYS A 41 -0.72 -24.25 17.55
C CYS A 41 -0.43 -25.64 18.15
N ALA A 42 -0.31 -25.74 19.47
CA ALA A 42 -0.12 -27.04 20.13
C ALA A 42 -1.42 -27.86 20.19
N LEU A 43 -2.58 -27.21 20.22
CA LEU A 43 -3.90 -27.81 20.24
C LEU A 43 -4.40 -28.24 18.86
N VAL A 44 -4.13 -27.47 17.80
CA VAL A 44 -4.64 -27.72 16.44
C VAL A 44 -4.46 -29.16 15.94
N PRO A 45 -3.29 -29.82 16.12
CA PRO A 45 -3.08 -31.18 15.65
C PRO A 45 -3.68 -32.27 16.57
N GLU A 46 -4.22 -31.88 17.71
CA GLU A 46 -4.73 -32.79 18.73
C GLU A 46 -6.27 -32.72 18.81
N GLU A 47 -6.91 -33.84 19.10
CA GLU A 47 -8.36 -33.84 19.30
C GLU A 47 -8.73 -33.07 20.56
N LYS A 48 -7.99 -33.28 21.65
CA LYS A 48 -8.12 -32.57 22.93
C LYS A 48 -6.87 -32.73 23.77
N MET A 49 -6.60 -31.75 24.65
CA MET A 49 -5.44 -31.80 25.53
C MET A 49 -5.66 -31.05 26.85
N GLY A 50 -5.20 -31.63 27.96
CA GLY A 50 -5.24 -30.98 29.27
C GLY A 50 -4.17 -29.88 29.41
N GLY A 51 -4.44 -28.84 30.21
CA GLY A 51 -3.50 -27.72 30.41
C GLY A 51 -2.11 -28.12 30.88
N TYR A 52 -2.01 -29.15 31.71
CA TYR A 52 -0.71 -29.72 32.12
C TYR A 52 0.07 -30.34 30.97
N GLN A 53 -0.61 -31.06 30.09
CA GLN A 53 0.02 -31.72 28.92
C GLN A 53 0.53 -30.64 27.94
N ILE A 54 -0.25 -29.55 27.74
CA ILE A 54 0.13 -28.39 26.92
C ILE A 54 1.40 -27.74 27.49
N ALA A 55 1.44 -27.47 28.80
CA ALA A 55 2.60 -26.88 29.44
C ALA A 55 3.86 -27.76 29.30
N LYS A 56 3.73 -29.06 29.42
CA LYS A 56 4.79 -30.04 29.21
C LYS A 56 5.23 -30.06 27.73
N LYS A 57 4.29 -30.07 26.78
CA LYS A 57 4.58 -30.08 25.32
C LYS A 57 5.31 -28.83 24.87
N LEU A 58 4.95 -27.66 25.42
CA LEU A 58 5.56 -26.38 25.10
C LEU A 58 6.81 -26.07 25.93
N ASN A 59 7.14 -26.90 26.91
CA ASN A 59 8.17 -26.60 27.91
C ASN A 59 8.04 -25.20 28.51
N ALA A 60 6.80 -24.82 28.86
CA ALA A 60 6.43 -23.49 29.32
C ALA A 60 5.91 -23.51 30.76
N PRO A 61 6.07 -22.38 31.53
CA PRO A 61 5.54 -22.28 32.88
C PRO A 61 4.01 -22.47 32.88
N ARG A 62 3.51 -23.32 33.80
CA ARG A 62 2.07 -23.60 33.92
C ARG A 62 1.21 -22.34 34.05
N PRO A 63 1.55 -21.36 34.91
CA PRO A 63 0.74 -20.15 35.04
C PRO A 63 0.55 -19.42 33.71
N SER A 64 1.60 -19.33 32.89
CA SER A 64 1.54 -18.65 31.58
C SER A 64 0.62 -19.38 30.59
N VAL A 65 0.66 -20.74 30.61
CA VAL A 65 -0.20 -21.56 29.76
C VAL A 65 -1.67 -21.45 30.19
N TYR A 66 -1.96 -21.50 31.50
CA TYR A 66 -3.33 -21.36 31.99
C TYR A 66 -3.91 -19.95 31.72
N SER A 67 -3.10 -18.90 31.88
CA SER A 67 -3.51 -17.55 31.49
C SER A 67 -3.80 -17.43 29.99
N ALA A 68 -2.98 -18.07 29.14
CA ALA A 68 -3.23 -18.11 27.70
C ALA A 68 -4.51 -18.91 27.36
N LEU A 69 -4.76 -20.03 28.02
CA LEU A 69 -5.99 -20.82 27.87
C LEU A 69 -7.25 -20.02 28.24
N GLU A 70 -7.21 -19.31 29.36
CA GLU A 70 -8.32 -18.41 29.75
C GLU A 70 -8.59 -17.32 28.72
N ASN A 71 -7.52 -16.70 28.17
CA ASN A 71 -7.65 -15.68 27.15
C ASN A 71 -8.19 -16.27 25.83
N LEU A 72 -7.71 -17.44 25.41
CA LEU A 72 -8.21 -18.13 24.22
C LEU A 72 -9.67 -18.55 24.34
N LEU A 73 -10.12 -18.95 25.55
CA LEU A 73 -11.54 -19.21 25.83
C LEU A 73 -12.38 -17.92 25.71
N LYS A 74 -11.92 -16.81 26.28
CA LYS A 74 -12.59 -15.50 26.15
C LYS A 74 -12.64 -14.99 24.70
N LYS A 75 -11.66 -15.36 23.90
CA LYS A 75 -11.61 -15.06 22.47
C LYS A 75 -12.38 -16.07 21.62
N GLU A 76 -12.97 -17.10 22.22
CA GLU A 76 -13.69 -18.19 21.54
C GLU A 76 -12.82 -18.99 20.55
N CYS A 77 -11.48 -18.95 20.72
CA CYS A 77 -10.53 -19.66 19.86
C CYS A 77 -10.38 -21.13 20.22
N ILE A 78 -10.78 -21.50 21.43
CA ILE A 78 -10.78 -22.87 21.97
C ILE A 78 -12.05 -23.12 22.77
N THR A 79 -12.41 -24.40 22.92
CA THR A 79 -13.49 -24.84 23.81
C THR A 79 -12.92 -25.65 24.97
N SER A 80 -13.59 -25.60 26.12
CA SER A 80 -13.27 -26.47 27.25
C SER A 80 -14.26 -27.64 27.34
N ILE A 81 -13.72 -28.83 27.51
CA ILE A 81 -14.51 -30.06 27.70
C ILE A 81 -14.48 -30.36 29.20
N PRO A 82 -15.64 -30.33 29.89
CA PRO A 82 -15.75 -30.66 31.31
C PRO A 82 -15.38 -32.13 31.60
N GLY A 83 -14.57 -32.34 32.63
CA GLY A 83 -14.19 -33.69 33.08
C GLY A 83 -13.55 -33.62 34.47
N SER A 84 -12.97 -34.71 34.94
CA SER A 84 -12.17 -34.74 36.19
C SER A 84 -10.98 -33.79 36.13
N THR A 85 -10.45 -33.55 34.97
CA THR A 85 -9.51 -32.47 34.62
C THR A 85 -10.02 -31.78 33.37
N ALA A 86 -9.97 -30.43 33.32
CA ALA A 86 -10.40 -29.68 32.16
C ALA A 86 -9.51 -30.00 30.95
N GLU A 87 -10.10 -30.42 29.85
CA GLU A 87 -9.45 -30.62 28.57
C GLU A 87 -9.88 -29.49 27.60
N TYR A 88 -9.01 -29.13 26.69
CA TYR A 88 -9.21 -28.05 25.75
C TYR A 88 -9.08 -28.56 24.32
N GLN A 89 -9.89 -28.02 23.44
CA GLN A 89 -9.93 -28.33 22.01
C GLN A 89 -9.85 -27.04 21.22
N ALA A 90 -9.03 -27.01 20.17
CA ALA A 90 -8.96 -25.88 19.27
C ALA A 90 -10.22 -25.77 18.40
N VAL A 91 -10.74 -24.57 18.19
CA VAL A 91 -11.67 -24.31 17.12
C VAL A 91 -10.94 -24.56 15.79
N PRO A 92 -11.56 -25.24 14.80
CA PRO A 92 -10.89 -25.49 13.53
C PRO A 92 -10.34 -24.20 12.90
N PRO A 93 -9.08 -24.20 12.38
CA PRO A 93 -8.44 -23.00 11.87
C PRO A 93 -9.24 -22.23 10.83
N ASP A 94 -9.90 -22.92 9.91
CA ASP A 94 -10.71 -22.30 8.86
C ASP A 94 -11.87 -21.49 9.47
N ILE A 95 -12.59 -22.07 10.42
CA ILE A 95 -13.70 -21.41 11.12
C ILE A 95 -13.17 -20.21 11.92
N LEU A 96 -12.07 -20.39 12.66
CA LEU A 96 -11.50 -19.33 13.49
C LEU A 96 -11.04 -18.12 12.66
N ILE A 97 -10.35 -18.36 11.55
CA ILE A 97 -9.83 -17.28 10.70
C ILE A 97 -10.97 -16.52 10.02
N ASP A 98 -12.01 -17.22 9.57
CA ASP A 98 -13.20 -16.61 8.98
C ASP A 98 -13.94 -15.73 10.00
N GLU A 99 -14.12 -16.21 11.24
CA GLU A 99 -14.75 -15.45 12.33
C GLU A 99 -13.94 -14.20 12.70
N ILE A 100 -12.62 -14.32 12.82
CA ILE A 100 -11.72 -13.19 13.07
C ILE A 100 -11.83 -12.16 11.95
N SER A 101 -11.74 -12.58 10.68
CA SER A 101 -11.83 -11.71 9.51
C SER A 101 -13.14 -10.94 9.48
N LYS A 102 -14.26 -11.63 9.72
CA LYS A 102 -15.60 -11.02 9.82
C LYS A 102 -15.68 -9.99 10.94
N LYS A 103 -15.21 -10.35 12.15
CA LYS A 103 -15.19 -9.45 13.31
C LYS A 103 -14.38 -8.19 13.08
N TYR A 104 -13.20 -8.31 12.44
CA TYR A 104 -12.38 -7.14 12.08
C TYR A 104 -13.09 -6.27 11.04
N SER A 105 -13.72 -6.85 10.03
CA SER A 105 -14.46 -6.12 9.00
C SER A 105 -15.63 -5.35 9.61
N ASP A 106 -16.43 -6.00 10.47
CA ASP A 106 -17.57 -5.38 11.13
C ASP A 106 -17.15 -4.25 12.10
N ASN A 107 -16.09 -4.48 12.85
CA ASN A 107 -15.54 -3.45 13.76
C ASN A 107 -14.97 -2.26 12.97
N ALA A 108 -14.30 -2.51 11.85
CA ALA A 108 -13.80 -1.44 10.99
C ALA A 108 -14.94 -0.61 10.39
N ALA A 109 -16.06 -1.26 9.97
CA ALA A 109 -17.24 -0.58 9.49
C ALA A 109 -17.89 0.28 10.58
N LYS A 110 -18.09 -0.27 11.79
CA LYS A 110 -18.63 0.47 12.94
C LYS A 110 -17.75 1.64 13.35
N ALA A 111 -16.44 1.43 13.45
CA ALA A 111 -15.49 2.49 13.77
C ALA A 111 -15.52 3.62 12.74
N LYS A 112 -15.63 3.28 11.45
CA LYS A 112 -15.77 4.26 10.38
C LYS A 112 -17.01 5.13 10.53
N GLU A 113 -18.16 4.57 10.87
CA GLU A 113 -19.39 5.33 11.11
C GLU A 113 -19.28 6.20 12.36
N MET A 114 -18.85 5.66 13.50
CA MET A 114 -18.68 6.43 14.73
C MET A 114 -17.67 7.57 14.57
N LEU A 115 -16.57 7.35 13.85
CA LEU A 115 -15.58 8.39 13.59
C LEU A 115 -16.09 9.50 12.65
N LYS A 116 -17.10 9.22 11.81
CA LYS A 116 -17.76 10.26 11.01
C LYS A 116 -18.55 11.24 11.90
N GLU A 117 -19.19 10.72 12.93
CA GLU A 117 -19.96 11.55 13.87
C GLU A 117 -19.04 12.47 14.71
N LEU A 118 -17.81 12.04 14.98
CA LEU A 118 -16.80 12.86 15.67
C LEU A 118 -16.20 13.97 14.80
N LYS A 119 -16.40 13.92 13.48
CA LYS A 119 -15.96 15.01 12.61
C LYS A 119 -16.85 16.21 12.88
N SER A 120 -16.27 17.30 13.40
CA SER A 120 -16.89 18.63 13.34
C SER A 120 -17.36 18.92 11.93
N PRO A 121 -18.50 19.64 11.74
CA PRO A 121 -18.95 20.05 10.43
C PRO A 121 -17.75 20.68 9.72
N ILE A 122 -17.36 20.06 8.63
CA ILE A 122 -16.14 20.37 7.90
C ILE A 122 -16.24 21.83 7.51
N SER A 123 -15.34 22.66 8.05
CA SER A 123 -15.13 23.99 7.51
C SER A 123 -14.95 23.84 5.99
N THR A 124 -15.57 24.70 5.23
CA THR A 124 -15.38 24.88 3.78
C THR A 124 -13.95 25.30 3.43
N GLN A 125 -13.02 25.16 4.37
CA GLN A 125 -11.60 25.45 4.16
C GLN A 125 -10.99 24.39 3.24
N GLU A 126 -10.50 24.89 2.14
CA GLU A 126 -9.67 24.18 1.18
C GLU A 126 -8.56 23.41 1.89
N ARG A 127 -8.38 22.15 1.54
CA ARG A 127 -7.49 21.25 2.28
C ARG A 127 -6.17 21.10 1.58
N PHE A 128 -5.13 21.19 2.37
CA PHE A 128 -3.78 20.77 2.01
C PHE A 128 -3.39 19.59 2.90
N VAL A 129 -3.14 18.45 2.31
CA VAL A 129 -2.75 17.26 3.07
C VAL A 129 -1.40 16.78 2.57
N ASN A 130 -0.39 16.84 3.43
CA ASN A 130 0.92 16.29 3.16
C ASN A 130 0.90 14.76 3.18
N ILE A 131 1.65 14.16 2.28
CA ILE A 131 1.77 12.73 2.10
C ILE A 131 3.25 12.38 2.19
N GLU A 132 3.58 11.46 3.10
CA GLU A 132 4.91 10.91 3.25
C GLU A 132 4.87 9.40 3.00
N GLY A 133 5.81 8.92 2.19
CA GLY A 133 5.96 7.50 1.83
C GLY A 133 5.20 7.08 0.58
N LYS A 134 5.84 6.19 -0.18
CA LYS A 134 5.39 5.68 -1.48
C LYS A 134 4.01 5.02 -1.42
N ASN A 135 3.81 4.11 -0.47
CA ASN A 135 2.58 3.34 -0.36
C ASN A 135 1.37 4.23 -0.04
N LYS A 136 1.58 5.26 0.79
CA LYS A 136 0.54 6.24 1.10
C LYS A 136 0.22 7.10 -0.12
N LEU A 137 1.23 7.54 -0.87
CA LEU A 137 1.05 8.27 -2.12
C LEU A 137 0.22 7.46 -3.12
N ILE A 138 0.62 6.21 -3.39
CA ILE A 138 -0.11 5.30 -4.28
C ILE A 138 -1.56 5.10 -3.82
N SER A 139 -1.78 4.91 -2.53
CA SER A 139 -3.14 4.74 -1.97
C SER A 139 -4.02 5.97 -2.21
N VAL A 140 -3.47 7.18 -2.02
CA VAL A 140 -4.22 8.43 -2.25
C VAL A 140 -4.50 8.63 -3.74
N VAL A 141 -3.52 8.36 -4.62
CA VAL A 141 -3.71 8.42 -6.08
C VAL A 141 -4.84 7.47 -6.50
N ASN A 142 -4.80 6.20 -6.07
CA ASN A 142 -5.85 5.23 -6.40
C ASN A 142 -7.23 5.65 -5.90
N LYS A 143 -7.32 6.30 -4.74
CA LYS A 143 -8.59 6.87 -4.23
C LYS A 143 -9.11 8.00 -5.14
N LEU A 144 -8.24 8.90 -5.61
CA LEU A 144 -8.63 9.98 -6.51
C LEU A 144 -9.10 9.42 -7.87
N ILE A 145 -8.38 8.44 -8.43
CA ILE A 145 -8.77 7.75 -9.67
C ILE A 145 -10.13 7.06 -9.50
N SER A 146 -10.32 6.35 -8.41
CA SER A 146 -11.57 5.63 -8.13
C SER A 146 -12.76 6.55 -7.90
N ALA A 147 -12.54 7.76 -7.38
CA ALA A 147 -13.58 8.75 -7.13
C ALA A 147 -13.94 9.58 -8.38
N ALA A 148 -13.10 9.59 -9.41
CA ALA A 148 -13.29 10.34 -10.63
C ALA A 148 -14.58 9.95 -11.38
N LYS A 149 -15.29 10.97 -11.91
CA LYS A 149 -16.56 10.80 -12.62
C LYS A 149 -16.51 11.24 -14.07
N LYS A 150 -15.62 12.18 -14.41
CA LYS A 150 -15.58 12.79 -15.75
C LYS A 150 -14.22 12.61 -16.40
N GLU A 151 -13.18 13.10 -15.75
CA GLU A 151 -11.86 13.20 -16.35
C GLU A 151 -10.73 13.04 -15.31
N ILE A 152 -9.67 12.37 -15.72
CA ILE A 152 -8.39 12.29 -15.02
C ILE A 152 -7.32 12.75 -15.99
N VAL A 153 -6.59 13.80 -15.62
CA VAL A 153 -5.42 14.27 -16.37
C VAL A 153 -4.19 14.15 -15.49
N PHE A 154 -3.16 13.48 -15.95
CA PHE A 154 -1.98 13.30 -15.13
C PHE A 154 -0.68 13.26 -15.94
N ASN A 155 0.40 13.77 -15.31
CA ASN A 155 1.78 13.60 -15.74
C ASN A 155 2.43 12.62 -14.75
N CYS A 156 2.92 11.48 -15.25
CA CYS A 156 3.42 10.41 -14.41
C CYS A 156 4.68 9.78 -15.02
N SER A 157 5.70 9.56 -14.19
CA SER A 157 6.88 8.76 -14.52
C SER A 157 7.00 7.48 -13.67
N MET A 158 5.99 7.23 -12.83
CA MET A 158 5.88 5.98 -12.05
C MET A 158 5.31 4.86 -12.93
N PRO A 159 5.68 3.59 -12.65
CA PRO A 159 5.06 2.42 -13.30
C PRO A 159 3.55 2.41 -13.14
N LEU A 160 2.80 2.19 -14.24
CA LEU A 160 1.33 2.21 -14.24
C LEU A 160 0.73 0.99 -13.53
N GLU A 161 1.51 -0.04 -13.27
CA GLU A 161 1.12 -1.22 -12.48
C GLU A 161 0.55 -0.83 -11.11
N TYR A 162 1.06 0.23 -10.49
CA TYR A 162 0.55 0.73 -9.20
C TYR A 162 -0.88 1.25 -9.27
N PHE A 163 -1.36 1.61 -10.46
CA PHE A 163 -2.65 2.28 -10.69
C PHE A 163 -3.56 1.49 -11.63
N LYS A 164 -3.08 0.35 -12.15
CA LYS A 164 -3.74 -0.41 -13.22
C LYS A 164 -5.19 -0.71 -12.92
N GLU A 165 -5.48 -1.30 -11.79
CA GLU A 165 -6.84 -1.70 -11.41
C GLU A 165 -7.79 -0.49 -11.31
N ALA A 166 -7.35 0.57 -10.63
CA ALA A 166 -8.16 1.79 -10.49
C ALA A 166 -8.40 2.48 -11.84
N LEU A 167 -7.40 2.51 -12.74
CA LEU A 167 -7.53 3.10 -14.07
C LEU A 167 -8.44 2.28 -14.98
N LEU A 168 -8.38 0.94 -14.95
CA LEU A 168 -9.29 0.09 -15.70
C LEU A 168 -10.73 0.28 -15.25
N LEU A 169 -11.00 0.27 -13.95
CA LEU A 169 -12.32 0.54 -13.40
C LEU A 169 -12.82 1.97 -13.72
N ALA A 170 -11.93 2.97 -13.79
CA ALA A 170 -12.29 4.31 -14.23
C ALA A 170 -12.68 4.33 -15.72
N ALA A 171 -11.94 3.63 -16.57
CA ALA A 171 -12.23 3.50 -18.00
C ALA A 171 -13.58 2.79 -18.24
N GLU A 172 -13.90 1.73 -17.48
CA GLU A 172 -15.21 1.06 -17.53
C GLU A 172 -16.35 2.02 -17.20
N ARG A 173 -16.13 2.94 -16.26
CA ARG A 173 -17.09 4.03 -15.95
C ARG A 173 -17.13 5.14 -16.99
N LYS A 174 -16.37 5.00 -18.11
CA LYS A 174 -16.25 6.00 -19.18
C LYS A 174 -15.65 7.35 -18.71
N VAL A 175 -14.82 7.30 -17.69
CA VAL A 175 -13.99 8.44 -17.29
C VAL A 175 -12.92 8.65 -18.36
N ARG A 176 -12.77 9.88 -18.87
CA ARG A 176 -11.70 10.23 -19.79
C ARG A 176 -10.37 10.21 -19.05
N ILE A 177 -9.38 9.49 -19.60
CA ILE A 177 -8.06 9.37 -18.97
C ILE A 177 -7.02 9.92 -19.94
N VAL A 178 -6.31 10.97 -19.51
CA VAL A 178 -5.25 11.61 -20.29
C VAL A 178 -3.94 11.50 -19.51
N LEU A 179 -2.97 10.81 -20.07
CA LEU A 179 -1.64 10.62 -19.51
C LEU A 179 -0.60 11.35 -20.34
N PHE A 180 0.21 12.15 -19.69
CA PHE A 180 1.49 12.61 -20.20
C PHE A 180 2.63 11.92 -19.44
N SER A 181 3.71 11.57 -20.14
CA SER A 181 4.94 11.10 -19.49
C SER A 181 6.18 11.50 -20.29
N TRP A 182 7.23 11.86 -19.57
CA TRP A 182 8.56 11.99 -20.15
C TRP A 182 9.26 10.65 -20.36
N LYS A 183 8.70 9.55 -19.83
CA LYS A 183 9.15 8.17 -20.04
C LYS A 183 8.20 7.46 -20.99
N ASN A 184 8.76 6.54 -21.76
CA ASN A 184 7.92 5.62 -22.53
C ASN A 184 7.37 4.55 -21.57
N LEU A 185 6.16 4.77 -21.04
CA LEU A 185 5.50 3.85 -20.12
C LEU A 185 4.69 2.81 -20.91
N ASP A 186 4.70 1.57 -20.41
CA ASP A 186 3.73 0.57 -20.84
C ASP A 186 2.35 0.95 -20.35
N THR A 187 1.40 1.09 -21.26
CA THR A 187 0.01 1.43 -20.93
C THR A 187 -0.81 0.25 -20.42
N LEU A 188 -0.24 -0.94 -20.36
CA LEU A 188 -0.85 -2.18 -19.83
C LEU A 188 -2.24 -2.50 -20.41
N GLY A 189 -2.53 -2.03 -21.63
CA GLY A 189 -3.84 -2.17 -22.27
C GLY A 189 -4.93 -1.28 -21.69
N ILE A 190 -4.60 -0.30 -20.85
CA ILE A 190 -5.56 0.66 -20.29
C ILE A 190 -6.02 1.61 -21.40
N PRO A 191 -7.33 1.78 -21.64
CA PRO A 191 -7.85 2.72 -22.61
C PRO A 191 -7.67 4.16 -22.13
N LEU A 192 -6.60 4.81 -22.63
CA LEU A 192 -6.25 6.19 -22.26
C LEU A 192 -5.61 6.94 -23.45
N GLU A 193 -5.65 8.27 -23.40
CA GLU A 193 -4.93 9.15 -24.32
C GLU A 193 -3.51 9.33 -23.81
N PHE A 194 -2.50 8.73 -24.47
CA PHE A 194 -1.12 8.81 -24.07
C PHE A 194 -0.32 9.81 -24.90
N PHE A 195 0.32 10.75 -24.21
CA PHE A 195 1.26 11.71 -24.76
C PHE A 195 2.65 11.45 -24.18
N CYS A 196 3.57 10.94 -25.02
CA CYS A 196 4.94 10.66 -24.60
C CYS A 196 5.88 11.78 -25.04
N GLY A 197 6.58 12.38 -24.06
CA GLY A 197 7.61 13.36 -24.27
C GLY A 197 9.01 12.77 -24.52
N PHE A 198 9.13 11.44 -24.44
CA PHE A 198 10.39 10.72 -24.59
C PHE A 198 10.99 10.90 -26.00
N ASP A 199 12.23 11.31 -26.07
CA ASP A 199 13.00 11.57 -27.30
C ASP A 199 14.18 10.59 -27.51
N GLY A 200 14.23 9.51 -26.71
CA GLY A 200 15.33 8.53 -26.71
C GLY A 200 16.38 8.78 -25.63
N THR A 201 16.32 9.90 -24.91
CA THR A 201 17.19 10.17 -23.76
C THR A 201 16.41 9.94 -22.47
N ASP A 202 16.95 9.12 -21.56
CA ASP A 202 16.34 8.93 -20.23
C ASP A 202 16.72 10.11 -19.34
N CYS A 203 15.94 11.19 -19.45
CA CYS A 203 16.22 12.46 -18.76
C CYS A 203 15.53 12.56 -17.39
N CYS A 204 14.72 11.59 -16.99
CA CYS A 204 13.93 11.64 -15.76
C CYS A 204 14.09 10.35 -14.94
N PRO A 205 15.19 10.23 -14.15
CA PRO A 205 15.38 9.08 -13.27
C PRO A 205 14.37 9.03 -12.11
N GLU A 206 13.78 10.18 -11.75
CA GLU A 206 12.86 10.29 -10.64
C GLU A 206 11.50 9.69 -10.96
N GLN A 207 10.85 9.22 -9.91
CA GLN A 207 9.44 8.84 -9.95
C GLN A 207 8.59 9.98 -9.43
N ARG A 208 7.75 10.55 -10.30
CA ARG A 208 6.83 11.63 -9.94
C ARG A 208 5.45 11.41 -10.49
N ILE A 209 4.48 12.05 -9.86
CA ILE A 209 3.11 12.10 -10.31
C ILE A 209 2.50 13.47 -10.03
N LEU A 210 1.87 14.06 -11.03
CA LEU A 210 0.94 15.17 -10.92
C LEU A 210 -0.38 14.68 -11.50
N LEU A 211 -1.46 14.73 -10.74
CA LEU A 211 -2.77 14.27 -11.19
C LEU A 211 -3.84 15.29 -10.80
N VAL A 212 -4.75 15.54 -11.72
CA VAL A 212 -5.98 16.30 -11.49
C VAL A 212 -7.16 15.40 -11.82
N SER A 213 -8.13 15.35 -10.90
CA SER A 213 -9.37 14.60 -11.04
C SER A 213 -10.54 15.55 -11.07
N ASP A 214 -11.34 15.52 -12.15
CA ASP A 214 -12.58 16.29 -12.35
C ASP A 214 -12.45 17.80 -12.14
N MET A 215 -11.25 18.37 -12.26
CA MET A 215 -10.94 19.77 -11.89
C MET A 215 -11.36 20.14 -10.46
N ALA A 216 -11.43 19.17 -9.57
CA ALA A 216 -11.88 19.33 -8.19
C ALA A 216 -10.81 18.93 -7.16
N HIS A 217 -9.92 18.04 -7.52
CA HIS A 217 -8.86 17.55 -6.65
C HIS A 217 -7.57 17.38 -7.43
N CYS A 218 -6.44 17.65 -6.77
CA CYS A 218 -5.14 17.37 -7.32
C CYS A 218 -4.24 16.63 -6.33
N ILE A 219 -3.24 15.96 -6.86
CA ILE A 219 -2.13 15.40 -6.10
C ILE A 219 -0.83 15.66 -6.84
N VAL A 220 0.21 16.00 -6.08
CA VAL A 220 1.58 16.15 -6.54
C VAL A 220 2.44 15.28 -5.66
N GLY A 221 3.32 14.48 -6.23
CA GLY A 221 4.22 13.63 -5.46
C GLY A 221 5.47 13.24 -6.25
N SER A 222 6.58 13.10 -5.54
CA SER A 222 7.85 12.71 -6.12
C SER A 222 8.77 12.05 -5.08
N ASN A 223 9.72 11.24 -5.55
CA ASN A 223 10.83 10.73 -4.74
C ASN A 223 12.07 11.62 -4.82
N ASP A 224 12.03 12.69 -5.60
CA ASP A 224 13.13 13.65 -5.68
C ASP A 224 12.83 14.93 -4.89
N ARG A 225 13.74 15.28 -4.00
CA ARG A 225 13.66 16.52 -3.22
C ARG A 225 14.08 17.76 -4.01
N ALA A 226 14.71 17.60 -5.15
CA ALA A 226 15.40 18.70 -5.80
C ALA A 226 14.81 19.19 -7.12
N VAL A 227 13.98 18.43 -7.87
CA VAL A 227 13.75 18.81 -9.28
C VAL A 227 12.37 18.54 -9.82
N PHE A 228 11.63 19.60 -10.10
CA PHE A 228 10.47 19.62 -10.99
C PHE A 228 10.80 19.82 -12.49
N PHE A 229 12.08 19.81 -12.89
CA PHE A 229 12.51 20.15 -14.25
C PHE A 229 13.33 19.04 -14.93
N PRO A 230 12.78 18.41 -15.97
CA PRO A 230 13.43 17.31 -16.68
C PRO A 230 14.61 17.73 -17.61
N HIS A 231 14.85 19.03 -17.80
CA HIS A 231 15.77 19.51 -18.83
C HIS A 231 17.11 20.05 -18.31
N ARG A 232 17.64 19.53 -17.21
CA ARG A 232 18.98 19.92 -16.74
C ARG A 232 20.07 19.06 -17.38
N PRO A 233 20.89 19.59 -18.27
CA PRO A 233 21.89 18.81 -18.98
C PRO A 233 23.11 18.40 -18.14
N HIS A 234 23.27 18.83 -16.88
CA HIS A 234 24.57 18.72 -16.19
C HIS A 234 24.52 18.36 -14.69
N HIS A 235 23.41 17.94 -14.13
CA HIS A 235 23.43 17.42 -12.74
C HIS A 235 23.75 15.92 -12.70
N LYS A 236 24.92 15.60 -12.11
CA LYS A 236 25.19 14.26 -11.59
C LYS A 236 24.19 14.02 -10.45
N ILE A 237 23.11 13.36 -10.76
CA ILE A 237 22.11 12.94 -9.77
C ILE A 237 22.81 11.90 -8.88
N GLN A 238 23.07 12.26 -7.62
CA GLN A 238 23.38 11.24 -6.62
C GLN A 238 22.13 10.34 -6.52
N LYS A 239 22.27 9.09 -6.93
CA LYS A 239 21.25 8.07 -6.65
C LYS A 239 21.09 8.00 -5.13
N LEU A 240 20.00 8.57 -4.64
CA LEU A 240 19.54 8.27 -3.29
C LEU A 240 19.13 6.78 -3.27
N PRO A 241 19.43 6.04 -2.20
CA PRO A 241 18.99 4.67 -2.08
C PRO A 241 17.46 4.65 -2.18
N ASP A 242 16.91 3.66 -2.89
CA ASP A 242 15.46 3.42 -3.06
C ASP A 242 14.81 3.07 -1.70
N GLY A 243 14.69 4.05 -0.81
CA GLY A 243 13.95 3.94 0.44
C GLY A 243 12.47 4.15 0.19
N GLU A 244 11.62 3.23 0.64
CA GLU A 244 10.16 3.39 0.56
C GLU A 244 9.64 4.70 1.21
N ASN A 245 10.46 5.35 2.03
CA ASN A 245 10.13 6.54 2.79
C ASN A 245 10.50 7.88 2.10
N ASP A 246 11.17 7.85 0.95
CA ASP A 246 11.68 9.07 0.30
C ASP A 246 10.64 9.79 -0.57
N PHE A 247 9.42 9.27 -0.66
CA PHE A 247 8.34 9.93 -1.39
C PHE A 247 7.67 10.99 -0.54
N LEU A 248 7.65 12.19 -1.09
CA LEU A 248 6.87 13.31 -0.55
C LEU A 248 5.79 13.69 -1.54
N GLY A 249 4.64 14.09 -1.02
CA GLY A 249 3.54 14.54 -1.85
C GLY A 249 2.57 15.43 -1.08
N MET A 250 1.66 16.01 -1.84
CA MET A 250 0.57 16.84 -1.32
C MET A 250 -0.68 16.58 -2.16
N THR A 251 -1.83 16.50 -1.51
CA THR A 251 -3.13 16.54 -2.19
C THR A 251 -3.92 17.74 -1.71
N SER A 252 -4.69 18.35 -2.64
CA SER A 252 -5.49 19.51 -2.36
C SER A 252 -6.79 19.53 -3.18
N ASP A 253 -7.83 20.16 -2.61
CA ASP A 253 -9.05 20.56 -3.28
C ASP A 253 -9.13 22.10 -3.46
N ASN A 254 -8.03 22.82 -3.13
CA ASN A 254 -7.92 24.24 -3.39
C ASN A 254 -7.96 24.50 -4.90
N ARG A 255 -8.93 25.29 -5.33
CA ARG A 255 -9.20 25.57 -6.75
C ARG A 255 -8.02 26.19 -7.49
N LEU A 256 -7.25 27.06 -6.81
CA LEU A 256 -6.07 27.69 -7.40
C LEU A 256 -4.98 26.65 -7.68
N ILE A 257 -4.71 25.78 -6.71
CA ILE A 257 -3.69 24.72 -6.85
C ILE A 257 -4.11 23.68 -7.88
N VAL A 258 -5.38 23.29 -7.91
CA VAL A 258 -5.92 22.39 -8.93
C VAL A 258 -5.70 22.99 -10.34
N ASN A 259 -5.98 24.27 -10.52
CA ASN A 259 -5.75 24.94 -11.80
C ASN A 259 -4.27 25.00 -12.17
N LEU A 260 -3.39 25.37 -11.24
CA LEU A 260 -1.94 25.42 -11.48
C LEU A 260 -1.37 24.08 -11.89
N VAL A 261 -1.76 22.99 -11.19
CA VAL A 261 -1.34 21.64 -11.55
C VAL A 261 -1.88 21.22 -12.92
N SER A 262 -3.14 21.55 -13.21
CA SER A 262 -3.76 21.29 -14.51
C SER A 262 -3.04 22.02 -15.63
N GLU A 263 -2.76 23.31 -15.48
CA GLU A 263 -2.04 24.12 -16.45
C GLU A 263 -0.65 23.55 -16.73
N HIS A 264 0.07 23.14 -15.69
CA HIS A 264 1.38 22.52 -15.85
C HIS A 264 1.33 21.27 -16.75
N ILE A 265 0.39 20.36 -16.49
CA ILE A 265 0.21 19.17 -17.31
C ILE A 265 -0.19 19.50 -18.75
N HIS A 266 -1.07 20.49 -18.92
CA HIS A 266 -1.46 20.95 -20.25
C HIS A 266 -0.30 21.55 -21.03
N PHE A 267 0.56 22.35 -20.39
CA PHE A 267 1.76 22.89 -21.03
C PHE A 267 2.69 21.79 -21.52
N ASP A 268 2.92 20.75 -20.74
CA ASP A 268 3.74 19.60 -21.16
C ASP A 268 3.14 18.95 -22.44
N ILE A 269 1.84 18.74 -22.47
CA ILE A 269 1.12 18.16 -23.63
C ILE A 269 1.20 19.11 -24.84
N TYR A 270 0.99 20.42 -24.65
CA TYR A 270 1.06 21.39 -25.73
C TYR A 270 2.46 21.48 -26.33
N LEU A 271 3.48 21.57 -25.50
CA LEU A 271 4.89 21.58 -25.96
C LEU A 271 5.19 20.33 -26.77
N GLN A 272 4.74 19.17 -26.33
CA GLN A 272 4.94 17.92 -27.06
C GLN A 272 4.18 17.91 -28.41
N LYS A 273 2.95 18.41 -28.47
CA LYS A 273 2.21 18.57 -29.73
C LYS A 273 2.88 19.53 -30.69
N LEU A 274 3.42 20.65 -30.17
CA LEU A 274 4.18 21.62 -30.98
C LEU A 274 5.48 21.00 -31.52
N ARG A 275 6.24 20.31 -30.69
CA ARG A 275 7.46 19.59 -31.13
C ARG A 275 7.16 18.63 -32.29
N LYS A 276 6.13 17.78 -32.13
CA LYS A 276 5.69 16.87 -33.19
C LYS A 276 5.25 17.57 -34.45
N LYS A 277 4.47 18.69 -34.34
CA LYS A 277 3.94 19.41 -35.48
C LYS A 277 5.03 20.12 -36.30
N PHE A 278 6.03 20.67 -35.65
CA PHE A 278 7.04 21.47 -36.32
C PHE A 278 8.36 20.72 -36.53
N ASN A 279 8.47 19.48 -36.06
CA ASN A 279 9.68 18.64 -36.12
C ASN A 279 10.94 19.42 -35.65
N ARG A 280 10.79 20.27 -34.61
CA ARG A 280 11.84 21.12 -34.07
C ARG A 280 11.95 20.91 -32.57
N ASP A 281 13.16 20.98 -32.06
CA ASP A 281 13.41 21.18 -30.64
C ASP A 281 13.07 22.63 -30.29
N ILE A 282 11.88 22.85 -29.72
CA ILE A 282 11.36 24.18 -29.39
C ILE A 282 12.07 24.74 -28.16
N ILE A 283 12.64 23.85 -27.34
CA ILE A 283 13.42 24.20 -26.15
C ILE A 283 14.89 24.07 -26.53
N SER A 284 15.44 25.08 -27.19
CA SER A 284 16.90 25.15 -27.43
C SER A 284 17.60 25.52 -26.12
N LYS A 285 18.88 25.12 -26.03
CA LYS A 285 19.77 25.50 -24.91
C LYS A 285 19.90 27.03 -24.73
N ASP A 286 19.48 27.79 -25.71
CA ASP A 286 19.54 29.25 -25.73
C ASP A 286 18.34 29.93 -25.03
N ILE A 287 17.30 29.16 -24.62
CA ILE A 287 16.18 29.69 -23.86
C ILE A 287 16.40 29.44 -22.35
N CYS A 288 17.51 29.87 -21.85
CA CYS A 288 17.84 29.85 -20.43
C CYS A 288 17.60 31.26 -19.86
N ILE A 289 16.73 31.36 -18.84
CA ILE A 289 16.44 32.62 -18.14
C ILE A 289 17.34 32.84 -16.93
N GLY A 290 18.21 31.88 -16.62
CA GLY A 290 19.24 31.98 -15.58
C GLY A 290 18.71 32.00 -14.14
N THR A 291 17.54 31.44 -13.90
CA THR A 291 16.93 31.35 -12.54
C THR A 291 17.77 30.47 -11.60
N LEU A 292 17.56 30.64 -10.29
CA LEU A 292 18.19 29.77 -9.28
C LEU A 292 17.82 28.30 -9.51
N MET A 293 16.59 28.05 -9.92
CA MET A 293 16.08 26.75 -10.27
C MET A 293 16.84 26.10 -11.43
N GLU A 294 17.14 26.86 -12.49
CA GLU A 294 17.99 26.39 -13.61
C GLU A 294 19.45 26.17 -13.17
N LYS A 295 19.93 26.91 -12.18
CA LYS A 295 21.26 26.77 -11.59
C LYS A 295 21.40 25.65 -10.58
N GLY A 296 20.27 25.07 -10.12
CA GLY A 296 20.31 23.98 -9.16
C GLY A 296 20.49 24.42 -7.71
N ILE A 297 20.16 25.66 -7.39
CA ILE A 297 20.27 26.25 -6.06
C ILE A 297 18.88 26.37 -5.44
#